data_e2d7b803b15505dba9342d09acee00c9
#
_entry.id   e2d7b803b15505dba9342d09acee00c9
#
_cell.length_a   1.000
_cell.length_b   1.000
_cell.length_c   1.000
_cell.angle_alpha   90.00
_cell.angle_beta   90.00
_cell.angle_gamma   90.00
#
_symmetry.space_group_name_H-M   'P 1'
#
loop_
_entity.id
_entity.type
_entity.pdbx_description
1 polymer ?
#
loop_
_entity_poly.entity_id
_entity_poly.type
_entity_poly.pdbx_seq_one_letter_code
_entity_poly.pdbx_strand_id
1 'polypeptide(L)'
;LMGKHSNIIFCQEDDVIIDSIKRVSALVSSVREVLPGRTYFIPNTQEKLDPFTVSCEEFTEKILTKPMPPAKALYTSLTGFSPVMANELLYRASLQDAASTSELSDMERLHLYRNFERLREELLSHSFAPTLVKRGQEPVEFAAFPLTSYERDETCQSISYDSISRLLYDFYAQKELYSRIHQKSFELRRVTNTALERCRKKYDLQEKQLRDTKKRDKYKVYGDLLTTYGYSLTGGEKSFTCENYYDEGKEITIPLDQTKSAMENA
;
A
#
# COMPACT_ATOMS: atom_id res chain seq x y z
N LEU A 1 -10.81 20.45 10.83
CA LEU A 1 -9.52 21.10 10.61
C LEU A 1 -8.42 20.05 10.49
N MET A 2 -8.00 19.77 9.27
CA MET A 2 -6.94 18.80 9.01
C MET A 2 -5.75 19.52 8.40
N GLY A 3 -4.55 19.25 8.93
CA GLY A 3 -3.29 19.79 8.45
C GLY A 3 -2.66 20.85 9.35
N LYS A 4 -1.33 20.95 9.23
CA LYS A 4 -0.48 21.83 10.06
C LYS A 4 -0.87 23.31 9.97
N HIS A 5 -1.27 23.74 8.76
CA HIS A 5 -1.58 25.14 8.46
C HIS A 5 -3.09 25.46 8.39
N SER A 6 -3.96 24.46 8.66
CA SER A 6 -5.41 24.68 8.67
C SER A 6 -5.84 25.56 9.85
N ASN A 7 -6.69 26.54 9.56
CA ASN A 7 -7.28 27.46 10.53
C ASN A 7 -8.70 27.81 10.11
N ILE A 8 -9.51 28.31 11.01
CA ILE A 8 -10.76 29.02 10.70
C ILE A 8 -10.55 30.44 11.20
N ILE A 9 -10.72 31.39 10.31
CA ILE A 9 -10.46 32.81 10.57
C ILE A 9 -11.76 33.55 10.29
N PHE A 10 -12.18 34.36 11.23
CA PHE A 10 -13.37 35.20 11.11
C PHE A 10 -12.91 36.62 10.82
N CYS A 11 -13.30 37.16 9.66
CA CYS A 11 -12.91 38.45 9.17
C CYS A 11 -14.14 39.36 9.00
N GLN A 12 -13.91 40.69 9.01
CA GLN A 12 -14.84 41.71 8.52
C GLN A 12 -14.89 41.68 6.99
N GLU A 13 -15.79 42.45 6.40
CA GLU A 13 -15.94 42.56 4.93
C GLU A 13 -14.69 43.14 4.24
N ASP A 14 -13.88 43.92 5.00
CA ASP A 14 -12.63 44.49 4.55
C ASP A 14 -11.39 43.63 4.83
N ASP A 15 -11.60 42.35 5.05
CA ASP A 15 -10.58 41.35 5.37
C ASP A 15 -9.83 41.57 6.69
N VAL A 16 -10.31 42.46 7.58
CA VAL A 16 -9.73 42.61 8.91
C VAL A 16 -10.13 41.43 9.80
N ILE A 17 -9.15 40.74 10.37
CA ILE A 17 -9.37 39.58 11.24
C ILE A 17 -10.01 40.03 12.56
N ILE A 18 -11.19 39.46 12.83
CA ILE A 18 -11.87 39.63 14.12
C ILE A 18 -11.32 38.62 15.11
N ASP A 19 -11.29 37.34 14.76
CA ASP A 19 -10.69 36.27 15.58
C ASP A 19 -10.37 35.02 14.72
N SER A 20 -9.69 34.04 15.35
CA SER A 20 -9.34 32.77 14.70
C SER A 20 -9.19 31.66 15.73
N ILE A 21 -9.42 30.40 15.31
CA ILE A 21 -9.24 29.21 16.16
C ILE A 21 -7.77 29.09 16.61
N LYS A 22 -6.83 29.35 15.67
CA LYS A 22 -5.39 29.34 15.95
C LYS A 22 -4.86 30.73 15.73
N ARG A 23 -4.49 31.42 16.79
CA ARG A 23 -3.79 32.73 16.73
C ARG A 23 -2.32 32.46 16.37
N VAL A 24 -1.86 33.03 15.29
CA VAL A 24 -0.50 32.84 14.77
C VAL A 24 0.21 34.19 14.70
N SER A 25 1.24 34.36 15.52
CA SER A 25 2.07 35.57 15.53
C SER A 25 3.23 35.46 14.52
N ALA A 26 3.89 36.59 14.22
CA ALA A 26 5.09 36.63 13.39
C ALA A 26 6.24 35.75 13.95
N LEU A 27 6.26 35.51 15.25
CA LEU A 27 7.25 34.62 15.88
C LEU A 27 7.01 33.12 15.55
N VAL A 28 5.76 32.77 15.23
CA VAL A 28 5.37 31.38 14.94
C VAL A 28 5.37 31.11 13.44
N SER A 29 5.09 32.12 12.62
CA SER A 29 5.04 31.98 11.15
C SER A 29 5.62 33.21 10.48
N SER A 30 6.63 32.99 9.64
CA SER A 30 7.19 34.01 8.75
C SER A 30 6.31 34.31 7.53
N VAL A 31 5.31 33.46 7.25
CA VAL A 31 4.50 33.57 6.07
C VAL A 31 3.32 34.51 6.26
N ARG A 32 2.62 34.42 7.39
CA ARG A 32 1.49 35.30 7.72
C ARG A 32 1.22 35.34 9.21
N GLU A 33 0.78 36.48 9.67
CA GLU A 33 0.16 36.62 10.99
C GLU A 33 -1.33 36.35 10.91
N VAL A 34 -1.88 35.71 11.94
CA VAL A 34 -3.32 35.50 12.11
C VAL A 34 -3.69 35.97 13.52
N LEU A 35 -3.85 37.30 13.67
CA LEU A 35 -4.17 37.93 14.92
C LEU A 35 -5.31 38.94 14.71
N PRO A 36 -6.16 39.19 15.73
CA PRO A 36 -7.19 40.22 15.66
C PRO A 36 -6.61 41.58 15.25
N GLY A 37 -7.32 42.30 14.38
CA GLY A 37 -6.92 43.61 13.86
C GLY A 37 -5.87 43.56 12.74
N ARG A 38 -5.40 42.38 12.32
CA ARG A 38 -4.54 42.23 11.13
C ARG A 38 -5.38 41.97 9.89
N THR A 39 -4.89 42.39 8.73
CA THR A 39 -5.52 42.07 7.46
C THR A 39 -5.27 40.62 7.08
N TYR A 40 -6.32 39.91 6.76
CA TYR A 40 -6.24 38.54 6.23
C TYR A 40 -5.74 38.58 4.79
N PHE A 41 -4.85 37.66 4.46
CA PHE A 41 -4.50 37.38 3.06
C PHE A 41 -4.21 35.89 2.90
N ILE A 42 -4.44 35.36 1.70
CA ILE A 42 -4.10 34.02 1.33
C ILE A 42 -2.63 34.00 0.92
N PRO A 43 -1.75 33.34 1.71
CA PRO A 43 -0.34 33.30 1.35
C PRO A 43 -0.12 32.47 0.09
N ASN A 44 0.68 32.99 -0.81
CA ASN A 44 1.11 32.28 -2.01
C ASN A 44 2.18 31.23 -1.64
N THR A 45 1.75 30.14 -0.99
CA THR A 45 2.66 29.11 -0.46
C THR A 45 3.03 28.05 -1.50
N GLN A 46 2.36 28.03 -2.64
CA GLN A 46 2.62 27.11 -3.73
C GLN A 46 2.43 27.83 -5.07
N GLU A 47 3.45 27.84 -5.90
CA GLU A 47 3.39 28.30 -7.29
C GLU A 47 2.68 27.25 -8.15
N LYS A 48 1.36 27.07 -7.93
CA LYS A 48 0.54 26.16 -8.73
C LYS A 48 -0.17 26.95 -9.82
N LEU A 49 -0.28 26.31 -10.97
CA LEU A 49 -1.03 26.84 -12.11
C LEU A 49 -2.54 26.73 -11.85
N ASP A 50 -3.28 27.72 -12.36
CA ASP A 50 -4.73 27.64 -12.38
C ASP A 50 -5.20 26.69 -13.50
N PRO A 51 -5.92 25.60 -13.18
CA PRO A 51 -6.38 24.64 -14.17
C PRO A 51 -7.34 25.25 -15.19
N PHE A 52 -8.02 26.36 -14.87
CA PHE A 52 -8.97 27.00 -15.78
C PHE A 52 -8.31 27.91 -16.82
N THR A 53 -7.11 28.39 -16.58
CA THR A 53 -6.42 29.34 -17.45
C THR A 53 -5.16 28.78 -18.11
N VAL A 54 -4.63 27.65 -17.63
CA VAL A 54 -3.40 27.04 -18.13
C VAL A 54 -3.50 26.66 -19.61
N SER A 55 -2.53 27.13 -20.43
CA SER A 55 -2.42 26.78 -21.85
C SER A 55 -1.80 25.40 -22.08
N CYS A 56 -1.91 24.88 -23.31
CA CYS A 56 -1.26 23.62 -23.70
C CYS A 56 0.28 23.67 -23.53
N GLU A 57 0.86 24.80 -23.91
CA GLU A 57 2.31 25.03 -23.79
C GLU A 57 2.74 25.02 -22.32
N GLU A 58 2.05 25.80 -21.48
CA GLU A 58 2.33 25.81 -20.03
C GLU A 58 2.12 24.45 -19.36
N PHE A 59 1.07 23.73 -19.76
CA PHE A 59 0.78 22.39 -19.26
C PHE A 59 1.94 21.44 -19.59
N THR A 60 2.41 21.46 -20.82
CA THR A 60 3.51 20.61 -21.28
C THR A 60 4.83 21.01 -20.64
N GLU A 61 5.20 22.29 -20.65
CA GLU A 61 6.51 22.76 -20.20
C GLU A 61 6.65 22.81 -18.69
N LYS A 62 5.60 23.22 -17.96
CA LYS A 62 5.69 23.41 -16.51
C LYS A 62 5.25 22.18 -15.69
N ILE A 63 4.44 21.28 -16.26
CA ILE A 63 3.94 20.10 -15.58
C ILE A 63 4.64 18.84 -16.06
N LEU A 64 4.66 18.57 -17.37
CA LEU A 64 5.11 17.30 -17.92
C LEU A 64 6.63 17.20 -18.16
N THR A 65 7.39 18.27 -17.93
CA THR A 65 8.87 18.22 -17.98
C THR A 65 9.50 17.71 -16.68
N LYS A 66 8.75 17.71 -15.57
CA LYS A 66 9.28 17.24 -14.27
C LYS A 66 9.38 15.72 -14.26
N PRO A 67 10.58 15.10 -14.11
CA PRO A 67 10.74 13.64 -14.17
C PRO A 67 10.17 13.00 -12.90
N MET A 68 8.86 12.74 -12.91
CA MET A 68 8.12 12.12 -11.80
C MET A 68 6.87 11.39 -12.34
N PRO A 69 6.18 10.58 -11.51
CA PRO A 69 4.93 9.97 -11.93
C PRO A 69 3.91 11.01 -12.42
N PRO A 70 3.25 10.82 -13.57
CA PRO A 70 2.38 11.82 -14.19
C PRO A 70 1.24 12.31 -13.26
N ALA A 71 0.64 11.41 -12.47
CA ALA A 71 -0.35 11.81 -11.47
C ALA A 71 0.22 12.83 -10.49
N LYS A 72 1.44 12.59 -9.99
CA LYS A 72 2.12 13.48 -9.05
C LYS A 72 2.44 14.83 -9.69
N ALA A 73 2.90 14.84 -10.94
CA ALA A 73 3.14 16.07 -11.68
C ALA A 73 1.88 16.94 -11.78
N LEU A 74 0.73 16.32 -12.08
CA LEU A 74 -0.56 17.00 -12.18
C LEU A 74 -1.00 17.63 -10.84
N TYR A 75 -1.17 16.82 -9.76
CA TYR A 75 -1.74 17.35 -8.51
C TYR A 75 -0.77 18.25 -7.72
N THR A 76 0.53 18.18 -7.98
CA THR A 76 1.50 19.10 -7.36
C THR A 76 1.63 20.43 -8.11
N SER A 77 1.28 20.47 -9.39
CA SER A 77 1.43 21.66 -10.25
C SER A 77 0.14 22.41 -10.52
N LEU A 78 -1.02 21.78 -10.36
CA LEU A 78 -2.33 22.40 -10.58
C LEU A 78 -3.04 22.69 -9.26
N THR A 79 -3.62 23.89 -9.14
CA THR A 79 -4.44 24.28 -7.99
C THR A 79 -5.74 23.47 -7.96
N GLY A 80 -6.15 23.00 -6.78
CA GLY A 80 -7.39 22.24 -6.62
C GLY A 80 -7.38 20.82 -7.18
N PHE A 81 -6.31 20.39 -7.84
CA PHE A 81 -6.20 19.03 -8.36
C PHE A 81 -5.86 18.04 -7.24
N SER A 82 -6.71 17.03 -7.05
CA SER A 82 -6.48 15.94 -6.11
C SER A 82 -5.77 14.76 -6.77
N PRO A 83 -5.15 13.86 -5.99
CA PRO A 83 -4.61 12.61 -6.54
C PRO A 83 -5.67 11.77 -7.25
N VAL A 84 -6.91 11.76 -6.77
CA VAL A 84 -8.04 11.04 -7.39
C VAL A 84 -8.34 11.59 -8.77
N MET A 85 -8.45 12.92 -8.87
CA MET A 85 -8.69 13.60 -10.15
C MET A 85 -7.55 13.38 -11.15
N ALA A 86 -6.30 13.41 -10.68
CA ALA A 86 -5.13 13.14 -11.51
C ALA A 86 -5.12 11.70 -12.05
N ASN A 87 -5.43 10.71 -11.20
CA ASN A 87 -5.51 9.31 -11.60
C ASN A 87 -6.66 9.06 -12.58
N GLU A 88 -7.81 9.66 -12.34
CA GLU A 88 -8.95 9.58 -13.28
C GLU A 88 -8.61 10.17 -14.64
N LEU A 89 -7.95 11.33 -14.68
CA LEU A 89 -7.51 11.96 -15.92
C LEU A 89 -6.53 11.06 -16.70
N LEU A 90 -5.56 10.46 -16.03
CA LEU A 90 -4.62 9.51 -16.65
C LEU A 90 -5.33 8.25 -17.15
N TYR A 91 -6.30 7.77 -16.40
CA TYR A 91 -7.10 6.62 -16.81
C TYR A 91 -7.91 6.92 -18.08
N ARG A 92 -8.59 8.07 -18.15
CA ARG A 92 -9.32 8.54 -19.34
C ARG A 92 -8.40 8.72 -20.56
N ALA A 93 -7.14 9.09 -20.30
CA ALA A 93 -6.10 9.18 -21.33
C ALA A 93 -5.40 7.85 -21.64
N SER A 94 -5.75 6.74 -20.98
CA SER A 94 -5.08 5.45 -21.09
C SER A 94 -3.56 5.49 -20.76
N LEU A 95 -3.16 6.38 -19.85
CA LEU A 95 -1.78 6.64 -19.43
C LEU A 95 -1.51 6.27 -17.96
N GLN A 96 -2.39 5.49 -17.34
CA GLN A 96 -2.29 5.12 -15.92
C GLN A 96 -1.04 4.29 -15.59
N ASP A 97 -0.45 3.61 -16.58
CA ASP A 97 0.70 2.71 -16.40
C ASP A 97 2.05 3.43 -16.63
N ALA A 98 2.04 4.70 -17.03
CA ALA A 98 3.26 5.48 -17.25
C ALA A 98 3.98 5.74 -15.92
N ALA A 99 5.22 5.26 -15.80
CA ALA A 99 6.02 5.41 -14.59
C ALA A 99 6.55 6.84 -14.40
N SER A 100 6.84 7.54 -15.51
CA SER A 100 7.37 8.90 -15.49
C SER A 100 6.84 9.74 -16.65
N THR A 101 6.71 11.05 -16.42
CA THR A 101 6.40 12.04 -17.46
C THR A 101 7.44 12.08 -18.57
N SER A 102 8.69 11.68 -18.30
CA SER A 102 9.76 11.59 -19.29
C SER A 102 9.57 10.47 -20.31
N GLU A 103 8.76 9.47 -20.01
CA GLU A 103 8.43 8.36 -20.92
C GLU A 103 7.32 8.71 -21.90
N LEU A 104 6.58 9.80 -21.64
CA LEU A 104 5.47 10.23 -22.49
C LEU A 104 5.99 10.84 -23.78
N SER A 105 5.57 10.29 -24.92
CA SER A 105 5.75 10.88 -26.23
C SER A 105 4.98 12.19 -26.39
N ASP A 106 5.32 13.01 -27.37
CA ASP A 106 4.62 14.26 -27.62
C ASP A 106 3.13 14.05 -27.96
N MET A 107 2.80 12.95 -28.63
CA MET A 107 1.42 12.57 -28.91
C MET A 107 0.63 12.23 -27.64
N GLU A 108 1.25 11.50 -26.69
CA GLU A 108 0.63 11.15 -25.41
C GLU A 108 0.45 12.38 -24.52
N ARG A 109 1.42 13.31 -24.53
CA ARG A 109 1.32 14.61 -23.83
C ARG A 109 0.14 15.44 -24.35
N LEU A 110 0.03 15.53 -25.68
CA LEU A 110 -1.10 16.22 -26.31
C LEU A 110 -2.43 15.52 -26.02
N HIS A 111 -2.45 14.18 -26.04
CA HIS A 111 -3.64 13.41 -25.71
C HIS A 111 -4.08 13.62 -24.27
N LEU A 112 -3.13 13.64 -23.33
CA LEU A 112 -3.39 13.94 -21.92
C LEU A 112 -3.96 15.35 -21.75
N TYR A 113 -3.38 16.35 -22.44
CA TYR A 113 -3.91 17.71 -22.40
C TYR A 113 -5.34 17.80 -22.98
N ARG A 114 -5.67 17.09 -24.05
CA ARG A 114 -7.02 17.04 -24.61
C ARG A 114 -8.05 16.44 -23.64
N ASN A 115 -7.67 15.40 -22.91
CA ASN A 115 -8.53 14.85 -21.86
C ASN A 115 -8.68 15.82 -20.67
N PHE A 116 -7.62 16.56 -20.34
CA PHE A 116 -7.66 17.62 -19.34
C PHE A 116 -8.62 18.77 -19.79
N GLU A 117 -8.58 19.21 -21.05
CA GLU A 117 -9.51 20.20 -21.58
C GLU A 117 -10.97 19.74 -21.46
N ARG A 118 -11.27 18.49 -21.81
CA ARG A 118 -12.63 17.93 -21.67
C ARG A 118 -13.10 17.96 -20.21
N LEU A 119 -12.24 17.55 -19.28
CA LEU A 119 -12.56 17.60 -17.86
C LEU A 119 -12.79 19.05 -17.39
N ARG A 120 -11.99 20.00 -17.87
CA ARG A 120 -12.17 21.43 -17.60
C ARG A 120 -13.51 21.95 -18.14
N GLU A 121 -13.90 21.57 -19.35
CA GLU A 121 -15.19 21.92 -19.96
C GLU A 121 -16.37 21.34 -19.16
N GLU A 122 -16.29 20.07 -18.70
CA GLU A 122 -17.28 19.45 -17.82
C GLU A 122 -17.48 20.29 -16.53
N LEU A 123 -16.38 20.77 -15.93
CA LEU A 123 -16.42 21.58 -14.72
C LEU A 123 -16.99 22.98 -14.97
N LEU A 124 -16.60 23.64 -16.08
CA LEU A 124 -17.07 24.99 -16.46
C LEU A 124 -18.52 24.99 -16.84
N SER A 125 -19.01 23.94 -17.50
CA SER A 125 -20.42 23.78 -17.86
C SER A 125 -21.32 23.37 -16.70
N HIS A 126 -20.74 23.21 -15.50
CA HIS A 126 -21.44 22.68 -14.31
C HIS A 126 -22.11 21.31 -14.53
N SER A 127 -21.59 20.52 -15.45
CA SER A 127 -22.07 19.16 -15.73
C SER A 127 -21.54 18.17 -14.71
N PHE A 128 -22.08 18.26 -13.49
CA PHE A 128 -21.66 17.39 -12.40
C PHE A 128 -22.45 16.09 -12.37
N ALA A 129 -21.76 14.98 -12.13
CA ALA A 129 -22.34 13.66 -11.89
C ALA A 129 -21.69 13.04 -10.65
N PRO A 130 -22.08 13.46 -9.44
CA PRO A 130 -21.47 13.01 -8.21
C PRO A 130 -21.50 11.48 -8.09
N THR A 131 -20.33 10.89 -7.90
CA THR A 131 -20.16 9.44 -7.88
C THR A 131 -19.43 9.00 -6.61
N LEU A 132 -20.02 8.02 -5.92
CA LEU A 132 -19.48 7.33 -4.76
C LEU A 132 -18.99 5.94 -5.18
N VAL A 133 -17.75 5.61 -4.88
CA VAL A 133 -17.18 4.27 -5.08
C VAL A 133 -17.15 3.53 -3.76
N LYS A 134 -17.70 2.30 -3.75
CA LYS A 134 -17.68 1.38 -2.61
C LYS A 134 -16.96 0.09 -2.97
N ARG A 135 -16.28 -0.50 -1.99
CA ARG A 135 -15.79 -1.87 -2.05
C ARG A 135 -16.59 -2.72 -1.08
N GLY A 136 -17.52 -3.52 -1.62
CA GLY A 136 -18.56 -4.14 -0.82
C GLY A 136 -19.45 -3.08 -0.15
N GLN A 137 -19.38 -2.96 1.18
CA GLN A 137 -20.13 -1.95 1.94
C GLN A 137 -19.27 -0.75 2.37
N GLU A 138 -17.95 -0.82 2.18
CA GLU A 138 -17.02 0.21 2.62
C GLU A 138 -16.90 1.32 1.57
N PRO A 139 -17.13 2.60 1.91
CA PRO A 139 -16.90 3.72 1.00
C PRO A 139 -15.40 3.93 0.82
N VAL A 140 -14.94 3.88 -0.42
CA VAL A 140 -13.52 4.00 -0.81
C VAL A 140 -13.19 5.41 -1.21
N GLU A 141 -13.95 5.96 -2.19
CA GLU A 141 -13.64 7.25 -2.80
C GLU A 141 -14.91 7.94 -3.30
N PHE A 142 -14.83 9.24 -3.56
CA PHE A 142 -15.89 10.01 -4.18
C PHE A 142 -15.35 11.13 -5.04
N ALA A 143 -16.16 11.57 -6.01
CA ALA A 143 -15.89 12.74 -6.84
C ALA A 143 -17.18 13.45 -7.26
N ALA A 144 -17.05 14.67 -7.78
CA ALA A 144 -18.16 15.41 -8.38
C ALA A 144 -18.45 14.97 -9.83
N PHE A 145 -17.68 14.04 -10.38
CA PHE A 145 -17.74 13.48 -11.72
C PHE A 145 -17.59 11.96 -11.65
N PRO A 146 -17.91 11.22 -12.75
CA PRO A 146 -17.76 9.77 -12.78
C PRO A 146 -16.30 9.33 -12.60
N LEU A 147 -16.07 8.36 -11.72
CA LEU A 147 -14.77 7.75 -11.48
C LEU A 147 -14.67 6.43 -12.26
N THR A 148 -14.34 6.54 -13.57
CA THR A 148 -14.25 5.41 -14.48
C THR A 148 -13.03 4.52 -14.22
N SER A 149 -12.00 5.06 -13.57
CA SER A 149 -10.80 4.32 -13.16
C SER A 149 -11.08 3.13 -12.24
N TYR A 150 -12.19 3.15 -11.53
CA TYR A 150 -12.59 2.06 -10.63
C TYR A 150 -13.43 0.97 -11.31
N GLU A 151 -13.86 1.15 -12.56
CA GLU A 151 -14.69 0.18 -13.30
C GLU A 151 -13.96 -1.14 -13.61
N ARG A 152 -12.62 -1.13 -13.61
CA ARG A 152 -11.80 -2.33 -13.78
C ARG A 152 -11.71 -3.21 -12.53
N ASP A 153 -11.97 -2.67 -11.37
CA ASP A 153 -11.96 -3.41 -10.11
C ASP A 153 -13.36 -3.99 -9.85
N GLU A 154 -13.55 -5.27 -10.18
CA GLU A 154 -14.81 -6.00 -9.97
C GLU A 154 -15.28 -5.99 -8.50
N THR A 155 -14.40 -5.67 -7.56
CA THR A 155 -14.74 -5.54 -6.15
C THR A 155 -15.34 -4.18 -5.82
N CYS A 156 -15.22 -3.20 -6.72
CA CYS A 156 -15.72 -1.84 -6.58
C CYS A 156 -17.05 -1.65 -7.29
N GLN A 157 -17.93 -0.87 -6.68
CA GLN A 157 -19.23 -0.47 -7.23
C GLN A 157 -19.34 1.05 -7.20
N SER A 158 -19.67 1.65 -8.35
CA SER A 158 -19.94 3.08 -8.48
C SER A 158 -21.42 3.36 -8.32
N ILE A 159 -21.76 4.36 -7.51
CA ILE A 159 -23.13 4.79 -7.22
C ILE A 159 -23.23 6.28 -7.55
N SER A 160 -24.13 6.65 -8.46
CA SER A 160 -24.39 8.04 -8.82
C SER A 160 -25.35 8.70 -7.82
N TYR A 161 -25.15 9.98 -7.60
CA TYR A 161 -25.97 10.84 -6.73
C TYR A 161 -26.41 12.08 -7.47
N ASP A 162 -27.62 12.57 -7.15
CA ASP A 162 -28.14 13.83 -7.68
C ASP A 162 -27.56 15.06 -6.98
N SER A 163 -26.97 14.86 -5.79
CA SER A 163 -26.41 15.93 -4.97
C SER A 163 -25.10 15.51 -4.31
N ILE A 164 -24.07 16.36 -4.51
CA ILE A 164 -22.78 16.17 -3.84
C ILE A 164 -22.91 16.26 -2.31
N SER A 165 -23.79 17.10 -1.78
CA SER A 165 -24.02 17.22 -0.34
C SER A 165 -24.59 15.94 0.25
N ARG A 166 -25.53 15.27 -0.45
CA ARG A 166 -26.06 13.97 -0.04
C ARG A 166 -24.99 12.89 -0.11
N LEU A 167 -24.20 12.87 -1.18
CA LEU A 167 -23.08 11.96 -1.32
C LEU A 167 -22.07 12.10 -0.17
N LEU A 168 -21.67 13.33 0.14
CA LEU A 168 -20.72 13.61 1.24
C LEU A 168 -21.26 13.15 2.60
N TYR A 169 -22.54 13.41 2.85
CA TYR A 169 -23.19 12.93 4.09
C TYR A 169 -23.11 11.41 4.20
N ASP A 170 -23.52 10.69 3.16
CA ASP A 170 -23.53 9.23 3.15
C ASP A 170 -22.11 8.63 3.20
N PHE A 171 -21.14 9.25 2.49
CA PHE A 171 -19.75 8.84 2.51
C PHE A 171 -19.14 8.93 3.90
N TYR A 172 -19.23 10.11 4.54
CA TYR A 172 -18.60 10.33 5.84
C TYR A 172 -19.31 9.59 6.97
N ALA A 173 -20.64 9.46 6.95
CA ALA A 173 -21.37 8.68 7.92
C ALA A 173 -20.93 7.21 7.89
N GLN A 174 -20.83 6.61 6.70
CA GLN A 174 -20.38 5.23 6.55
C GLN A 174 -18.89 5.09 6.90
N LYS A 175 -18.03 5.98 6.41
CA LYS A 175 -16.59 5.96 6.71
C LYS A 175 -16.30 6.06 8.21
N GLU A 176 -17.04 6.89 8.93
CA GLU A 176 -16.91 6.98 10.38
C GLU A 176 -17.28 5.66 11.06
N LEU A 177 -18.37 5.01 10.64
CA LEU A 177 -18.78 3.71 11.16
C LEU A 177 -17.67 2.66 10.95
N TYR A 178 -17.14 2.54 9.74
CA TYR A 178 -16.04 1.61 9.44
C TYR A 178 -14.78 1.93 10.24
N SER A 179 -14.41 3.20 10.36
CA SER A 179 -13.24 3.62 11.16
C SER A 179 -13.40 3.23 12.63
N ARG A 180 -14.59 3.41 13.22
CA ARG A 180 -14.88 2.97 14.59
C ARG A 180 -14.81 1.45 14.75
N ILE A 181 -15.34 0.69 13.78
CA ILE A 181 -15.25 -0.78 13.78
C ILE A 181 -13.78 -1.21 13.72
N HIS A 182 -13.00 -0.63 12.82
CA HIS A 182 -11.57 -0.92 12.69
C HIS A 182 -10.80 -0.60 13.97
N GLN A 183 -11.03 0.56 14.59
CA GLN A 183 -10.37 0.94 15.84
C GLN A 183 -10.72 -0.02 16.98
N LYS A 184 -12.01 -0.35 17.16
CA LYS A 184 -12.44 -1.28 18.21
C LYS A 184 -11.98 -2.71 17.98
N SER A 185 -11.85 -3.15 16.73
CA SER A 185 -11.39 -4.50 16.40
C SER A 185 -9.87 -4.64 16.32
N PHE A 186 -9.13 -3.54 16.33
CA PHE A 186 -7.67 -3.53 16.16
C PHE A 186 -6.94 -4.39 17.21
N GLU A 187 -7.26 -4.18 18.49
CA GLU A 187 -6.67 -4.94 19.60
C GLU A 187 -6.98 -6.43 19.49
N LEU A 188 -8.22 -6.78 19.18
CA LEU A 188 -8.64 -8.16 19.01
C LEU A 188 -7.90 -8.82 17.85
N ARG A 189 -7.81 -8.15 16.71
CA ARG A 189 -7.05 -8.62 15.53
C ARG A 189 -5.56 -8.81 15.86
N ARG A 190 -4.95 -7.86 16.60
CA ARG A 190 -3.56 -7.94 17.03
C ARG A 190 -3.31 -9.19 17.88
N VAL A 191 -4.16 -9.42 18.89
CA VAL A 191 -4.06 -10.60 19.76
C VAL A 191 -4.21 -11.89 18.96
N THR A 192 -5.22 -11.97 18.09
CA THR A 192 -5.49 -13.14 17.26
C THR A 192 -4.33 -13.43 16.30
N ASN A 193 -3.82 -12.42 15.60
CA ASN A 193 -2.69 -12.59 14.69
C ASN A 193 -1.42 -13.03 15.42
N THR A 194 -1.13 -12.43 16.58
CA THR A 194 0.02 -12.84 17.41
C THR A 194 -0.10 -14.29 17.86
N ALA A 195 -1.30 -14.73 18.28
CA ALA A 195 -1.54 -16.13 18.65
C ALA A 195 -1.37 -17.06 17.45
N LEU A 196 -1.92 -16.69 16.28
CA LEU A 196 -1.79 -17.47 15.05
C LEU A 196 -0.34 -17.64 14.61
N GLU A 197 0.47 -16.56 14.65
CA GLU A 197 1.89 -16.63 14.32
C GLU A 197 2.67 -17.52 15.28
N ARG A 198 2.37 -17.46 16.58
CA ARG A 198 2.98 -18.36 17.59
C ARG A 198 2.63 -19.81 17.31
N CYS A 199 1.35 -20.10 16.99
CA CYS A 199 0.92 -21.45 16.66
C CYS A 199 1.60 -21.97 15.38
N ARG A 200 1.71 -21.16 14.32
CA ARG A 200 2.43 -21.53 13.10
C ARG A 200 3.89 -21.85 13.36
N LYS A 201 4.62 -20.96 14.06
CA LYS A 201 6.03 -21.21 14.42
C LYS A 201 6.21 -22.50 15.23
N LYS A 202 5.29 -22.75 16.18
CA LYS A 202 5.32 -23.99 16.97
C LYS A 202 5.06 -25.23 16.09
N TYR A 203 4.10 -25.14 15.19
CA TYR A 203 3.80 -26.21 14.24
C TYR A 203 5.00 -26.55 13.35
N ASP A 204 5.62 -25.54 12.74
CA ASP A 204 6.79 -25.72 11.88
C ASP A 204 7.97 -26.35 12.63
N LEU A 205 8.19 -25.91 13.89
CA LEU A 205 9.23 -26.49 14.76
C LEU A 205 8.93 -27.96 15.07
N GLN A 206 7.69 -28.28 15.42
CA GLN A 206 7.29 -29.67 15.74
C GLN A 206 7.37 -30.58 14.50
N GLU A 207 7.00 -30.08 13.32
CA GLU A 207 7.14 -30.82 12.07
C GLU A 207 8.62 -31.11 11.73
N LYS A 208 9.50 -30.13 12.00
CA LYS A 208 10.94 -30.33 11.85
C LYS A 208 11.46 -31.38 12.83
N GLN A 209 11.08 -31.28 14.10
CA GLN A 209 11.46 -32.27 15.15
C GLN A 209 10.99 -33.68 14.78
N LEU A 210 9.76 -33.80 14.25
CA LEU A 210 9.23 -35.10 13.81
C LEU A 210 10.04 -35.69 12.65
N ARG A 211 10.44 -34.85 11.69
CA ARG A 211 11.33 -35.29 10.59
C ARG A 211 12.72 -35.73 11.11
N ASP A 212 13.26 -35.00 12.08
CA ASP A 212 14.55 -35.33 12.68
C ASP A 212 14.46 -36.61 13.53
N THR A 213 13.34 -36.88 14.18
CA THR A 213 13.09 -38.12 14.90
C THR A 213 13.10 -39.34 13.97
N LYS A 214 12.50 -39.24 12.80
CA LYS A 214 12.55 -40.31 11.77
C LYS A 214 13.96 -40.61 11.28
N LYS A 215 14.83 -39.59 11.21
CA LYS A 215 16.27 -39.79 10.92
C LYS A 215 16.98 -40.49 12.06
N ARG A 216 16.65 -40.11 13.32
CA ARG A 216 17.21 -40.73 14.50
C ARG A 216 16.92 -42.24 14.56
N ASP A 217 15.70 -42.67 14.25
CA ASP A 217 15.34 -44.08 14.22
C ASP A 217 16.20 -44.85 13.22
N LYS A 218 16.50 -44.27 12.07
CA LYS A 218 17.43 -44.82 11.09
C LYS A 218 18.85 -45.01 11.64
N TYR A 219 19.37 -44.01 12.36
CA TYR A 219 20.69 -44.09 12.95
C TYR A 219 20.74 -45.08 14.14
N LYS A 220 19.66 -45.23 14.90
CA LYS A 220 19.54 -46.26 15.91
C LYS A 220 19.68 -47.65 15.32
N VAL A 221 18.93 -47.93 14.21
CA VAL A 221 19.05 -49.21 13.49
C VAL A 221 20.48 -49.43 12.99
N TYR A 222 21.14 -48.41 12.47
CA TYR A 222 22.53 -48.48 12.04
C TYR A 222 23.48 -48.84 13.20
N GLY A 223 23.35 -48.18 14.37
CA GLY A 223 24.14 -48.47 15.56
C GLY A 223 23.93 -49.91 16.05
N ASP A 224 22.67 -50.37 16.13
CA ASP A 224 22.33 -51.72 16.55
C ASP A 224 22.96 -52.80 15.61
N LEU A 225 22.84 -52.54 14.27
CA LEU A 225 23.44 -53.43 13.26
C LEU A 225 24.96 -53.43 13.29
N LEU A 226 25.60 -52.28 13.47
CA LEU A 226 27.04 -52.18 13.61
C LEU A 226 27.55 -52.86 14.89
N THR A 227 26.83 -52.73 16.00
CA THR A 227 27.17 -53.42 17.27
C THR A 227 27.07 -54.94 17.11
N THR A 228 26.09 -55.44 16.31
CA THR A 228 25.85 -56.87 16.11
C THR A 228 26.83 -57.50 15.11
N TYR A 229 27.05 -56.84 13.96
CA TYR A 229 27.81 -57.43 12.85
C TYR A 229 29.18 -56.74 12.61
N GLY A 230 29.49 -55.63 13.26
CA GLY A 230 30.68 -54.82 13.02
C GLY A 230 32.00 -55.45 13.51
N TYR A 231 31.97 -56.63 14.15
CA TYR A 231 33.16 -57.33 14.59
C TYR A 231 34.10 -57.73 13.47
N SER A 232 33.63 -57.81 12.23
CA SER A 232 34.41 -58.12 11.03
C SER A 232 35.11 -56.93 10.42
N LEU A 233 34.83 -55.69 10.86
CA LEU A 233 35.42 -54.46 10.36
C LEU A 233 36.81 -54.21 10.95
N THR A 234 37.79 -53.96 10.09
CA THR A 234 39.19 -53.71 10.47
C THR A 234 39.49 -52.23 10.66
N GLY A 235 38.57 -51.30 10.25
CA GLY A 235 38.73 -49.87 10.30
C GLY A 235 39.21 -49.27 8.97
N GLY A 236 38.69 -48.07 8.64
CA GLY A 236 39.02 -47.42 7.39
C GLY A 236 38.04 -47.64 6.22
N GLU A 237 37.02 -48.46 6.45
CA GLU A 237 35.96 -48.73 5.47
C GLU A 237 35.04 -47.53 5.33
N LYS A 238 34.56 -47.27 4.07
CA LYS A 238 33.60 -46.18 3.79
C LYS A 238 32.13 -46.55 4.07
N SER A 239 31.85 -47.83 4.02
CA SER A 239 30.50 -48.37 4.19
C SER A 239 30.58 -49.85 4.63
N PHE A 240 29.53 -50.27 5.28
CA PHE A 240 29.34 -51.66 5.70
C PHE A 240 27.98 -52.13 5.23
N THR A 241 27.92 -53.30 4.61
CA THR A 241 26.66 -53.91 4.14
C THR A 241 26.39 -55.15 4.98
N CYS A 242 25.21 -55.24 5.58
CA CYS A 242 24.76 -56.35 6.39
C CYS A 242 23.27 -56.62 6.25
N GLU A 243 22.81 -57.76 6.74
CA GLU A 243 21.39 -58.06 6.81
C GLU A 243 20.71 -57.23 7.91
N ASN A 244 19.57 -56.61 7.54
CA ASN A 244 18.77 -55.82 8.47
C ASN A 244 17.67 -56.70 9.10
N TYR A 245 17.88 -57.15 10.33
CA TYR A 245 16.89 -57.94 11.04
C TYR A 245 15.65 -57.19 11.49
N TYR A 246 15.62 -55.85 11.32
CA TYR A 246 14.44 -55.03 11.54
C TYR A 246 13.54 -54.95 10.26
N ASP A 247 14.04 -55.38 9.07
CA ASP A 247 13.31 -55.34 7.80
C ASP A 247 13.48 -56.66 7.05
N GLU A 248 12.98 -57.74 7.64
CA GLU A 248 12.90 -59.11 7.05
C GLU A 248 14.23 -59.62 6.47
N GLY A 249 15.37 -59.16 6.96
CA GLY A 249 16.69 -59.62 6.49
C GLY A 249 17.17 -58.97 5.19
N LYS A 250 16.53 -57.87 4.73
CA LYS A 250 17.02 -57.15 3.55
C LYS A 250 18.39 -56.57 3.78
N GLU A 251 19.24 -56.60 2.77
CA GLU A 251 20.56 -55.99 2.84
C GLU A 251 20.44 -54.46 2.98
N ILE A 252 21.21 -53.91 3.92
CA ILE A 252 21.33 -52.50 4.17
C ILE A 252 22.78 -52.07 4.13
N THR A 253 23.09 -50.95 3.48
CA THR A 253 24.44 -50.36 3.47
C THR A 253 24.49 -49.18 4.40
N ILE A 254 25.35 -49.29 5.41
CA ILE A 254 25.58 -48.30 6.47
C ILE A 254 26.80 -47.46 6.09
N PRO A 255 26.72 -46.16 5.94
CA PRO A 255 27.87 -45.30 5.72
C PRO A 255 28.70 -45.20 7.01
N LEU A 256 30.02 -45.31 6.90
CA LEU A 256 30.96 -45.26 8.01
C LEU A 256 31.89 -44.05 7.88
N ASP A 257 32.30 -43.53 9.05
CA ASP A 257 33.40 -42.58 9.14
C ASP A 257 34.74 -43.38 9.19
N GLN A 258 35.52 -43.22 8.12
CA GLN A 258 36.81 -43.93 7.94
C GLN A 258 37.84 -43.65 9.06
N THR A 259 37.69 -42.55 9.77
CA THR A 259 38.59 -42.15 10.85
C THR A 259 38.28 -42.79 12.18
N LYS A 260 37.16 -43.54 12.27
CA LYS A 260 36.63 -44.16 13.48
C LYS A 260 36.62 -45.66 13.40
N SER A 261 36.77 -46.31 14.53
CA SER A 261 36.55 -47.75 14.64
C SER A 261 35.08 -48.15 14.48
N ALA A 262 34.79 -49.44 14.28
CA ALA A 262 33.43 -49.94 14.18
C ALA A 262 32.56 -49.54 15.39
N MET A 263 33.10 -49.64 16.57
CA MET A 263 32.41 -49.28 17.83
C MET A 263 32.19 -47.78 18.00
N GLU A 264 33.06 -46.94 17.44
CA GLU A 264 32.89 -45.48 17.45
C GLU A 264 31.93 -45.00 16.39
N ASN A 265 31.67 -45.78 15.33
CA ASN A 265 30.66 -45.54 14.31
C ASN A 265 29.26 -46.00 14.77
N ALA A 266 29.16 -46.96 15.68
CA ALA A 266 27.93 -47.47 16.28
C ALA A 266 27.37 -46.47 17.31
#